data_da4e7e561ab76a971b6bf4934faf1f61
#
_entry.id   da4e7e561ab76a971b6bf4934faf1f61
#
_cell.length_a   1.000
_cell.length_b   1.000
_cell.length_c   1.000
_cell.angle_alpha   90.00
_cell.angle_beta   90.00
_cell.angle_gamma   90.00
#
_symmetry.space_group_name_H-M   'P 1'
#
loop_
_entity.id
_entity.type
_entity.pdbx_description
1 polymer ?
#
loop_
_entity_poly.entity_id
_entity_poly.type
_entity_poly.pdbx_seq_one_letter_code
_entity_poly.pdbx_strand_id
1 'polypeptide(L)'
;MKRFYYLVLFLFLFSFACNNSTQNNINTNIDNVNRELIHYNQEKYLKNIKQLTYEGDNAEAYWSFDDSKLVFQVKNSNWGANCDQIFITDTNNYSMRNEIPDLISTGFGRTTCSYFLPGDTTVLYASTHLSDSLCPPEPKRRDDGKYVWPIYSSFDIFISDLKGNIVQQLTNEDGYDAEATVSPIGDKIVFTSMRSGDLELYTCDLNGNNVFQVTNELGYDGGAFFSNDGKKIIFRASRPKTVEQRTEYKQLLSEGLVKPTEMELYICNVDGTGLQQLTFLGGANWAPFFHPSDEKVIFSSNHNSKKGFPFNLFMIDINGENLEQITYDTVFDAFPVFSNDGKKLVFSSNRNNGGTRYTNLFIADWVEDLN
;
A
#
# COMPACT_ATOMS: atom_id res chain seq x y z
N MET A 1 42.30 -48.29 -39.60
CA MET A 1 43.61 -48.28 -38.92
C MET A 1 43.40 -47.67 -37.55
N LYS A 2 43.20 -48.47 -36.49
CA LYS A 2 44.13 -48.94 -35.44
C LYS A 2 45.02 -47.82 -34.89
N ARG A 3 44.78 -47.45 -33.61
CA ARG A 3 45.50 -47.83 -32.35
C ARG A 3 44.94 -47.02 -31.22
N PHE A 4 44.37 -47.57 -30.24
CA PHE A 4 44.70 -48.08 -28.87
C PHE A 4 46.01 -47.50 -28.27
N TYR A 5 45.90 -46.97 -27.02
CA TYR A 5 46.71 -47.31 -25.81
C TYR A 5 46.40 -46.29 -24.70
N TYR A 6 45.92 -46.76 -23.64
CA TYR A 6 46.31 -47.16 -22.28
C TYR A 6 46.35 -46.05 -21.19
N LEU A 7 45.58 -46.35 -20.28
CA LEU A 7 45.49 -46.17 -18.84
C LEU A 7 46.87 -45.99 -18.15
N VAL A 8 47.05 -45.00 -17.25
CA VAL A 8 47.87 -45.10 -16.02
C VAL A 8 47.23 -44.33 -14.88
N LEU A 9 46.92 -45.07 -13.87
CA LEU A 9 46.44 -44.70 -12.54
C LEU A 9 47.65 -44.26 -11.71
N PHE A 10 47.63 -43.11 -11.00
CA PHE A 10 48.53 -42.85 -9.88
C PHE A 10 47.76 -42.25 -8.73
N LEU A 11 47.59 -43.08 -7.71
CA LEU A 11 47.29 -42.68 -6.34
C LEU A 11 48.55 -42.05 -5.72
N PHE A 12 48.41 -40.90 -5.11
CA PHE A 12 49.28 -40.48 -4.01
C PHE A 12 48.48 -39.84 -2.89
N LEU A 13 48.41 -40.55 -1.79
CA LEU A 13 48.11 -40.07 -0.45
C LEU A 13 49.29 -39.25 0.05
N PHE A 14 49.07 -38.06 0.57
CA PHE A 14 49.85 -37.54 1.71
C PHE A 14 49.07 -36.48 2.50
N SER A 15 49.09 -36.69 3.74
CA SER A 15 48.62 -36.13 4.97
C SER A 15 48.88 -34.63 5.24
N PHE A 16 47.95 -34.07 6.01
CA PHE A 16 48.05 -33.05 7.09
C PHE A 16 49.05 -31.90 6.96
N ALA A 17 48.47 -30.69 6.95
CA ALA A 17 48.96 -29.60 7.79
C ALA A 17 47.80 -28.62 8.06
N CYS A 18 47.40 -28.50 9.31
CA CYS A 18 46.69 -27.36 9.86
C CYS A 18 47.47 -26.09 9.65
N ASN A 19 46.85 -25.05 9.11
CA ASN A 19 47.27 -23.69 9.41
C ASN A 19 46.03 -22.80 9.56
N ASN A 20 45.84 -22.32 10.78
CA ASN A 20 44.98 -21.23 11.15
C ASN A 20 45.30 -19.98 10.34
N SER A 21 44.30 -19.43 9.65
CA SER A 21 44.27 -18.02 9.31
C SER A 21 42.91 -17.45 9.71
N THR A 22 42.82 -17.06 10.96
CA THR A 22 41.88 -16.06 11.47
C THR A 22 42.22 -14.72 10.84
N GLN A 23 41.52 -14.36 9.77
CA GLN A 23 41.33 -12.95 9.41
C GLN A 23 40.28 -12.86 8.26
N ASN A 24 39.27 -12.06 8.49
CA ASN A 24 38.20 -11.54 7.59
C ASN A 24 36.81 -12.13 7.77
N ASN A 25 36.28 -12.01 9.00
CA ASN A 25 34.85 -12.16 9.27
C ASN A 25 34.29 -10.98 10.11
N ILE A 26 34.70 -9.74 9.83
CA ILE A 26 34.20 -8.58 10.59
C ILE A 26 33.24 -7.69 9.76
N ASN A 27 33.22 -7.78 8.43
CA ASN A 27 32.39 -6.89 7.60
C ASN A 27 31.07 -7.48 7.10
N THR A 28 30.81 -8.78 7.30
CA THR A 28 29.53 -9.39 6.89
C THR A 28 28.44 -9.37 7.97
N ASN A 29 28.82 -9.08 9.23
CA ASN A 29 27.86 -9.08 10.33
C ASN A 29 27.11 -7.74 10.54
N ILE A 30 27.64 -6.62 10.06
CA ILE A 30 27.00 -5.31 10.27
C ILE A 30 25.82 -5.11 9.31
N ASP A 31 25.94 -5.58 8.07
CA ASP A 31 24.83 -5.49 7.10
C ASP A 31 23.72 -6.52 7.39
N ASN A 32 24.01 -7.64 8.03
CA ASN A 32 23.00 -8.64 8.40
C ASN A 32 22.22 -8.28 9.67
N VAL A 33 22.84 -7.56 10.62
CA VAL A 33 22.16 -7.16 11.87
C VAL A 33 21.03 -6.14 11.61
N ASN A 34 21.19 -5.26 10.62
CA ASN A 34 20.14 -4.28 10.26
C ASN A 34 18.98 -4.86 9.44
N ARG A 35 19.10 -6.08 8.88
CA ARG A 35 18.04 -6.69 8.05
C ARG A 35 17.01 -7.50 8.84
N GLU A 36 17.27 -7.76 10.12
CA GLU A 36 16.37 -8.48 11.03
C GLU A 36 15.72 -7.54 12.06
N LEU A 37 15.99 -6.23 11.98
CA LEU A 37 15.44 -5.28 12.92
C LEU A 37 13.97 -4.98 12.56
N ILE A 38 13.08 -5.20 13.50
CA ILE A 38 11.63 -4.91 13.35
C ILE A 38 11.20 -3.65 14.10
N HIS A 39 12.05 -3.06 14.95
CA HIS A 39 11.76 -1.87 15.73
C HIS A 39 13.03 -1.00 15.86
N TYR A 40 12.92 0.28 15.51
CA TYR A 40 14.00 1.26 15.63
C TYR A 40 13.83 2.08 16.91
N ASN A 41 14.93 2.44 17.58
CA ASN A 41 14.90 3.14 18.87
C ASN A 41 14.18 4.51 18.82
N GLN A 42 14.14 5.13 17.63
CA GLN A 42 13.48 6.42 17.42
C GLN A 42 11.95 6.31 17.32
N GLU A 43 11.42 5.11 17.07
CA GLU A 43 9.98 4.83 16.86
C GLU A 43 9.21 4.84 18.19
N LYS A 44 9.19 6.01 18.85
CA LYS A 44 8.68 6.17 20.22
C LYS A 44 7.19 5.86 20.39
N TYR A 45 6.40 6.05 19.33
CA TYR A 45 4.94 5.78 19.32
C TYR A 45 4.58 4.31 19.13
N LEU A 46 5.52 3.50 18.64
CA LEU A 46 5.27 2.10 18.30
C LEU A 46 5.81 1.19 19.40
N LYS A 47 4.98 0.29 19.90
CA LYS A 47 5.37 -0.74 20.86
C LYS A 47 4.91 -2.12 20.35
N ASN A 48 5.57 -3.16 20.84
CA ASN A 48 5.18 -4.56 20.56
C ASN A 48 4.97 -4.84 19.07
N ILE A 49 5.82 -4.26 18.19
CA ILE A 49 5.72 -4.45 16.75
C ILE A 49 5.80 -5.94 16.42
N LYS A 50 4.87 -6.43 15.63
CA LYS A 50 4.80 -7.81 15.14
C LYS A 50 4.68 -7.83 13.63
N GLN A 51 5.44 -8.69 12.98
CA GLN A 51 5.30 -8.97 11.55
C GLN A 51 4.19 -10.01 11.35
N LEU A 52 3.24 -9.71 10.47
CA LEU A 52 2.11 -10.57 10.17
C LEU A 52 2.37 -11.47 8.96
N THR A 53 2.97 -10.94 7.88
CA THR A 53 3.27 -11.67 6.63
C THR A 53 4.77 -11.76 6.38
N TYR A 54 5.23 -12.74 5.57
CA TYR A 54 6.67 -13.03 5.44
C TYR A 54 7.15 -13.20 4.00
N GLU A 55 6.29 -13.38 3.02
CA GLU A 55 6.62 -13.64 1.63
C GLU A 55 5.66 -12.94 0.69
N GLY A 56 6.13 -12.64 -0.53
CA GLY A 56 5.36 -11.90 -1.53
C GLY A 56 5.22 -10.41 -1.20
N ASP A 57 4.37 -9.72 -1.93
CA ASP A 57 4.01 -8.33 -1.66
C ASP A 57 2.65 -8.29 -0.97
N ASN A 58 2.63 -7.77 0.26
CA ASN A 58 1.44 -7.67 1.10
C ASN A 58 1.33 -6.23 1.57
N ALA A 59 0.25 -5.54 1.22
CA ALA A 59 0.11 -4.12 1.48
C ALA A 59 -1.36 -3.73 1.71
N GLU A 60 -1.58 -2.48 2.07
CA GLU A 60 -2.90 -1.87 2.14
C GLU A 60 -3.87 -2.69 3.03
N ALA A 61 -3.48 -2.88 4.30
CA ALA A 61 -4.31 -3.57 5.27
C ALA A 61 -5.28 -2.62 5.96
N TYR A 62 -6.55 -3.01 6.03
CA TYR A 62 -7.64 -2.23 6.63
C TYR A 62 -8.39 -3.06 7.65
N TRP A 63 -8.74 -2.42 8.76
CA TRP A 63 -9.44 -3.04 9.88
C TRP A 63 -10.93 -3.24 9.59
N SER A 64 -11.51 -4.33 10.14
CA SER A 64 -12.95 -4.42 10.34
C SER A 64 -13.41 -3.37 11.36
N PHE A 65 -14.69 -3.00 11.33
CA PHE A 65 -15.24 -2.00 12.25
C PHE A 65 -15.14 -2.42 13.72
N ASP A 66 -15.11 -3.73 14.00
CA ASP A 66 -14.92 -4.30 15.34
C ASP A 66 -13.44 -4.57 15.69
N ASP A 67 -12.48 -4.18 14.83
CA ASP A 67 -11.05 -4.43 14.97
C ASP A 67 -10.62 -5.90 15.05
N SER A 68 -11.53 -6.84 14.78
CA SER A 68 -11.24 -8.27 14.88
C SER A 68 -10.53 -8.86 13.66
N LYS A 69 -10.61 -8.19 12.50
CA LYS A 69 -10.09 -8.68 11.22
C LYS A 69 -9.32 -7.61 10.47
N LEU A 70 -8.47 -8.08 9.55
CA LEU A 70 -7.79 -7.27 8.53
C LEU A 70 -8.10 -7.83 7.15
N VAL A 71 -8.45 -6.97 6.20
CA VAL A 71 -8.38 -7.25 4.76
C VAL A 71 -7.15 -6.58 4.19
N PHE A 72 -6.51 -7.20 3.20
CA PHE A 72 -5.29 -6.66 2.62
C PHE A 72 -5.03 -7.18 1.20
N GLN A 73 -4.27 -6.42 0.43
CA GLN A 73 -3.86 -6.76 -0.92
C GLN A 73 -2.61 -7.64 -0.89
N VAL A 74 -2.60 -8.67 -1.73
CA VAL A 74 -1.53 -9.67 -1.80
C VAL A 74 -1.16 -9.99 -3.24
N LYS A 75 0.15 -10.01 -3.53
CA LYS A 75 0.74 -10.67 -4.69
C LYS A 75 1.77 -11.68 -4.21
N ASN A 76 1.36 -12.94 -4.13
CA ASN A 76 2.18 -14.04 -3.62
C ASN A 76 1.88 -15.33 -4.36
N SER A 77 2.79 -15.77 -5.21
CA SER A 77 2.61 -17.00 -6.01
C SER A 77 2.54 -18.27 -5.16
N ASN A 78 3.14 -18.28 -3.95
CA ASN A 78 3.04 -19.40 -3.01
C ASN A 78 1.63 -19.53 -2.41
N TRP A 79 0.86 -18.43 -2.40
CA TRP A 79 -0.56 -18.42 -2.00
C TRP A 79 -1.52 -18.52 -3.19
N GLY A 80 -0.99 -18.77 -4.41
CA GLY A 80 -1.78 -18.83 -5.64
C GLY A 80 -2.13 -17.47 -6.26
N ALA A 81 -1.72 -16.36 -5.64
CA ALA A 81 -1.98 -15.00 -6.10
C ALA A 81 -0.83 -14.49 -6.98
N ASN A 82 -0.88 -14.81 -8.29
CA ASN A 82 0.10 -14.32 -9.27
C ASN A 82 -0.17 -12.88 -9.72
N CYS A 83 -1.35 -12.36 -9.46
CA CYS A 83 -1.79 -10.99 -9.59
C CYS A 83 -2.28 -10.50 -8.24
N ASP A 84 -2.38 -9.20 -8.06
CA ASP A 84 -2.90 -8.64 -6.80
C ASP A 84 -4.32 -9.17 -6.55
N GLN A 85 -4.55 -9.71 -5.36
CA GLN A 85 -5.82 -10.26 -4.87
C GLN A 85 -6.05 -9.79 -3.43
N ILE A 86 -7.30 -9.89 -2.96
CA ILE A 86 -7.67 -9.49 -1.60
C ILE A 86 -7.83 -10.72 -0.71
N PHE A 87 -7.15 -10.68 0.43
CA PHE A 87 -7.18 -11.70 1.47
C PHE A 87 -7.68 -11.13 2.78
N ILE A 88 -8.14 -12.01 3.67
CA ILE A 88 -8.64 -11.67 5.01
C ILE A 88 -7.97 -12.53 6.08
N THR A 89 -7.72 -11.95 7.24
CA THR A 89 -7.20 -12.65 8.42
C THR A 89 -7.80 -12.11 9.71
N ASP A 90 -7.82 -12.93 10.76
CA ASP A 90 -8.15 -12.48 12.11
C ASP A 90 -6.94 -11.75 12.73
N THR A 91 -7.19 -10.65 13.43
CA THR A 91 -6.14 -9.88 14.11
C THR A 91 -5.49 -10.62 15.28
N ASN A 92 -6.12 -11.66 15.80
CA ASN A 92 -5.54 -12.54 16.82
C ASN A 92 -4.57 -13.59 16.24
N ASN A 93 -4.54 -13.78 14.92
CA ASN A 93 -3.58 -14.63 14.24
C ASN A 93 -2.29 -13.82 13.93
N TYR A 94 -1.41 -13.75 14.92
CA TYR A 94 -0.21 -12.89 14.88
C TYR A 94 0.93 -13.41 14.01
N SER A 95 0.72 -14.46 13.23
CA SER A 95 1.76 -14.92 12.31
C SER A 95 1.18 -15.80 11.21
N MET A 96 1.15 -15.27 10.00
CA MET A 96 0.78 -16.01 8.78
C MET A 96 2.01 -16.71 8.15
N ARG A 97 3.00 -17.07 8.97
CA ARG A 97 4.22 -17.73 8.47
C ARG A 97 3.95 -19.10 7.86
N ASN A 98 2.96 -19.85 8.43
CA ASN A 98 2.66 -21.23 8.04
C ASN A 98 1.19 -21.43 7.63
N GLU A 99 0.40 -20.38 7.57
CA GLU A 99 -1.01 -20.41 7.22
C GLU A 99 -1.28 -19.43 6.08
N ILE A 100 -2.02 -19.89 5.08
CA ILE A 100 -2.48 -19.03 3.99
C ILE A 100 -3.80 -18.42 4.45
N PRO A 101 -3.93 -17.07 4.48
CA PRO A 101 -5.19 -16.40 4.77
C PRO A 101 -6.28 -16.74 3.75
N ASP A 102 -7.54 -16.47 4.09
CA ASP A 102 -8.64 -16.72 3.18
C ASP A 102 -8.67 -15.68 2.05
N LEU A 103 -8.78 -16.18 0.80
CA LEU A 103 -8.99 -15.36 -0.38
C LEU A 103 -10.45 -14.91 -0.42
N ILE A 104 -10.70 -13.59 -0.53
CA ILE A 104 -12.05 -13.01 -0.61
C ILE A 104 -12.34 -12.27 -1.90
N SER A 105 -11.35 -12.09 -2.78
CA SER A 105 -11.58 -11.71 -4.17
C SER A 105 -11.77 -12.93 -5.05
N THR A 106 -12.15 -12.71 -6.31
CA THR A 106 -12.50 -13.81 -7.23
C THR A 106 -11.33 -14.71 -7.63
N GLY A 107 -10.10 -14.31 -7.38
CA GLY A 107 -8.88 -14.97 -7.89
C GLY A 107 -8.60 -14.65 -9.37
N PHE A 108 -9.46 -13.89 -10.03
CA PHE A 108 -9.33 -13.48 -11.44
C PHE A 108 -9.04 -11.99 -11.57
N GLY A 109 -8.39 -11.61 -12.69
CA GLY A 109 -8.02 -10.24 -12.96
C GLY A 109 -7.04 -9.69 -11.93
N ARG A 110 -7.00 -8.37 -11.80
CA ARG A 110 -6.28 -7.63 -10.75
C ARG A 110 -7.28 -7.01 -9.80
N THR A 111 -6.99 -7.05 -8.51
CA THR A 111 -7.77 -6.36 -7.48
C THR A 111 -6.92 -5.33 -6.77
N THR A 112 -7.54 -4.32 -6.15
CA THR A 112 -6.85 -3.32 -5.34
C THR A 112 -7.79 -2.70 -4.31
N CYS A 113 -7.22 -2.10 -3.25
CA CYS A 113 -7.91 -1.21 -2.32
C CYS A 113 -9.22 -1.80 -1.78
N SER A 114 -9.12 -2.67 -0.80
CA SER A 114 -10.28 -3.25 -0.14
C SER A 114 -10.67 -2.47 1.11
N TYR A 115 -11.94 -2.56 1.52
CA TYR A 115 -12.40 -1.97 2.77
C TYR A 115 -13.62 -2.72 3.31
N PHE A 116 -13.78 -2.83 4.65
CA PHE A 116 -14.99 -3.41 5.22
C PHE A 116 -16.19 -2.49 5.08
N LEU A 117 -17.39 -3.09 4.94
CA LEU A 117 -18.64 -2.38 5.10
C LEU A 117 -19.16 -2.57 6.55
N PRO A 118 -20.04 -1.66 7.03
CA PRO A 118 -20.62 -1.75 8.36
C PRO A 118 -21.26 -3.11 8.65
N GLY A 119 -20.98 -3.66 9.83
CA GLY A 119 -21.44 -4.98 10.24
C GLY A 119 -20.45 -6.11 9.93
N ASP A 120 -19.30 -5.81 9.28
CA ASP A 120 -18.15 -6.71 9.10
C ASP A 120 -18.46 -8.06 8.42
N THR A 121 -19.54 -8.10 7.63
CA THR A 121 -19.99 -9.30 6.90
C THR A 121 -19.67 -9.22 5.41
N THR A 122 -19.31 -8.05 4.90
CA THR A 122 -18.99 -7.80 3.50
C THR A 122 -17.80 -6.84 3.38
N VAL A 123 -17.12 -6.92 2.25
CA VAL A 123 -15.95 -6.11 1.90
C VAL A 123 -16.13 -5.56 0.50
N LEU A 124 -15.80 -4.29 0.28
CA LEU A 124 -15.65 -3.76 -1.07
C LEU A 124 -14.19 -3.86 -1.55
N TYR A 125 -13.99 -3.95 -2.85
CA TYR A 125 -12.68 -3.82 -3.52
C TYR A 125 -12.86 -3.48 -5.00
N ALA A 126 -11.84 -2.88 -5.60
CA ALA A 126 -11.81 -2.67 -7.04
C ALA A 126 -11.21 -3.88 -7.76
N SER A 127 -11.75 -4.24 -8.94
CA SER A 127 -11.31 -5.40 -9.70
C SER A 127 -11.53 -5.26 -11.20
N THR A 128 -10.64 -5.87 -12.00
CA THR A 128 -10.74 -5.97 -13.46
C THR A 128 -11.37 -7.27 -13.94
N HIS A 129 -11.80 -8.16 -13.05
CA HIS A 129 -12.15 -9.57 -13.35
C HIS A 129 -13.29 -9.75 -14.35
N LEU A 130 -14.20 -8.79 -14.51
CA LEU A 130 -15.27 -8.86 -15.51
C LEU A 130 -14.77 -8.61 -16.92
N SER A 131 -13.74 -7.77 -17.08
CA SER A 131 -13.19 -7.44 -18.39
C SER A 131 -12.09 -8.40 -18.82
N ASP A 132 -11.29 -8.90 -17.88
CA ASP A 132 -10.25 -9.90 -18.13
C ASP A 132 -10.07 -10.79 -16.90
N SER A 133 -10.13 -12.09 -17.09
CA SER A 133 -9.82 -13.07 -16.05
C SER A 133 -8.32 -13.20 -15.78
N LEU A 134 -7.47 -12.76 -16.71
CA LEU A 134 -6.02 -12.75 -16.55
C LEU A 134 -5.56 -11.46 -15.85
N CYS A 135 -4.36 -11.51 -15.30
CA CYS A 135 -3.69 -10.32 -14.77
C CYS A 135 -3.42 -9.34 -15.91
N PRO A 136 -3.93 -8.10 -15.87
CA PRO A 136 -3.61 -7.11 -16.87
C PRO A 136 -2.10 -6.84 -16.90
N PRO A 137 -1.51 -6.58 -18.09
CA PRO A 137 -0.08 -6.42 -18.23
C PRO A 137 0.43 -5.18 -17.48
N GLU A 138 1.53 -5.36 -16.75
CA GLU A 138 2.24 -4.23 -16.16
C GLU A 138 2.80 -3.29 -17.24
N PRO A 139 2.80 -1.97 -17.02
CA PRO A 139 3.42 -1.05 -17.94
C PRO A 139 4.92 -1.34 -18.06
N LYS A 140 5.42 -1.35 -19.28
CA LYS A 140 6.86 -1.50 -19.51
C LYS A 140 7.61 -0.33 -18.90
N ARG A 141 8.85 -0.62 -18.41
CA ARG A 141 9.76 0.46 -17.99
C ARG A 141 9.90 1.47 -19.12
N ARG A 142 9.66 2.73 -18.83
CA ARG A 142 9.75 3.80 -19.81
C ARG A 142 11.22 4.13 -20.11
N ASP A 143 11.50 4.46 -21.37
CA ASP A 143 12.84 4.85 -21.82
C ASP A 143 13.27 6.20 -21.20
N ASP A 144 12.30 7.05 -20.84
CA ASP A 144 12.53 8.33 -20.14
C ASP A 144 12.82 8.17 -18.64
N GLY A 145 12.82 6.92 -18.13
CA GLY A 145 13.11 6.58 -16.76
C GLY A 145 12.04 6.96 -15.73
N LYS A 146 10.89 7.49 -16.18
CA LYS A 146 9.79 7.90 -15.30
C LYS A 146 9.12 6.68 -14.65
N TYR A 147 8.84 6.78 -13.37
CA TYR A 147 8.01 5.84 -12.65
C TYR A 147 6.54 6.21 -12.83
N VAL A 148 5.74 5.26 -13.28
CA VAL A 148 4.32 5.46 -13.59
C VAL A 148 3.49 4.30 -13.02
N TRP A 149 2.24 4.60 -12.68
CA TRP A 149 1.21 3.62 -12.35
C TRP A 149 0.22 3.47 -13.50
N PRO A 150 -0.25 2.26 -13.78
CA PRO A 150 -1.31 2.03 -14.76
C PRO A 150 -2.68 2.40 -14.15
N ILE A 151 -3.50 3.03 -14.99
CA ILE A 151 -4.91 3.30 -14.74
C ILE A 151 -5.68 2.39 -15.71
N TYR A 152 -6.05 1.21 -15.22
CA TYR A 152 -6.83 0.27 -16.05
C TYR A 152 -8.28 0.70 -16.08
N SER A 153 -8.79 1.05 -17.26
CA SER A 153 -10.18 1.49 -17.46
C SER A 153 -11.21 0.39 -17.19
N SER A 154 -10.76 -0.81 -16.90
CA SER A 154 -11.58 -1.97 -16.58
C SER A 154 -11.76 -2.20 -15.06
N PHE A 155 -11.25 -1.30 -14.22
CA PHE A 155 -11.53 -1.37 -12.80
C PHE A 155 -12.93 -0.88 -12.50
N ASP A 156 -13.71 -1.75 -11.87
CA ASP A 156 -14.97 -1.45 -11.19
C ASP A 156 -14.90 -1.85 -9.73
N ILE A 157 -15.76 -1.27 -8.90
CA ILE A 157 -15.87 -1.57 -7.48
C ILE A 157 -16.94 -2.63 -7.26
N PHE A 158 -16.60 -3.65 -6.48
CA PHE A 158 -17.47 -4.79 -6.14
C PHE A 158 -17.59 -4.92 -4.62
N ILE A 159 -18.71 -5.49 -4.18
CA ILE A 159 -18.92 -5.94 -2.80
C ILE A 159 -18.94 -7.46 -2.82
N SER A 160 -18.15 -8.09 -1.94
CA SER A 160 -18.17 -9.54 -1.71
C SER A 160 -18.54 -9.87 -0.26
N ASP A 161 -19.07 -11.06 -0.03
CA ASP A 161 -19.10 -11.65 1.29
C ASP A 161 -17.69 -12.13 1.73
N LEU A 162 -17.53 -12.49 3.00
CA LEU A 162 -16.23 -12.96 3.52
C LEU A 162 -15.84 -14.37 3.04
N LYS A 163 -16.64 -14.98 2.14
CA LYS A 163 -16.32 -16.23 1.45
C LYS A 163 -15.90 -16.04 0.00
N GLY A 164 -15.82 -14.77 -0.45
CA GLY A 164 -15.41 -14.42 -1.81
C GLY A 164 -16.55 -14.45 -2.85
N ASN A 165 -17.81 -14.58 -2.44
CA ASN A 165 -18.93 -14.47 -3.37
C ASN A 165 -19.25 -13.00 -3.62
N ILE A 166 -19.32 -12.59 -4.89
CA ILE A 166 -19.77 -11.25 -5.27
C ILE A 166 -21.24 -11.08 -4.88
N VAL A 167 -21.51 -10.08 -4.06
CA VAL A 167 -22.84 -9.69 -3.62
C VAL A 167 -23.42 -8.60 -4.53
N GLN A 168 -22.54 -7.68 -4.97
CA GLN A 168 -22.95 -6.53 -5.77
C GLN A 168 -21.78 -6.01 -6.60
N GLN A 169 -22.04 -5.56 -7.82
CA GLN A 169 -21.21 -4.60 -8.55
C GLN A 169 -21.67 -3.20 -8.19
N LEU A 170 -20.80 -2.39 -7.58
CA LEU A 170 -21.14 -1.07 -7.07
C LEU A 170 -21.04 0.01 -8.16
N THR A 171 -20.05 -0.11 -9.06
CA THR A 171 -19.84 0.79 -10.20
C THR A 171 -19.79 0.00 -11.50
N ASN A 172 -20.21 0.64 -12.60
CA ASN A 172 -20.21 0.07 -13.94
C ASN A 172 -20.08 1.15 -15.03
N GLU A 173 -19.51 2.29 -14.69
CA GLU A 173 -19.26 3.38 -15.63
C GLU A 173 -18.00 3.09 -16.45
N ASP A 174 -17.95 3.63 -17.67
CA ASP A 174 -16.74 3.55 -18.49
C ASP A 174 -15.59 4.29 -17.82
N GLY A 175 -14.46 3.62 -17.64
CA GLY A 175 -13.24 4.20 -17.07
C GLY A 175 -12.81 3.54 -15.77
N TYR A 176 -11.90 4.20 -15.08
CA TYR A 176 -11.33 3.72 -13.83
C TYR A 176 -12.20 4.11 -12.65
N ASP A 177 -12.71 3.12 -11.92
CA ASP A 177 -13.35 3.29 -10.61
C ASP A 177 -12.63 2.41 -9.58
N ALA A 178 -11.91 3.02 -8.64
CA ALA A 178 -11.12 2.29 -7.63
C ALA A 178 -10.82 3.13 -6.38
N GLU A 179 -9.95 2.63 -5.51
CA GLU A 179 -9.46 3.29 -4.29
C GLU A 179 -10.60 3.66 -3.33
N ALA A 180 -11.60 2.80 -3.24
CA ALA A 180 -12.79 3.05 -2.44
C ALA A 180 -12.55 2.80 -0.95
N THR A 181 -13.01 3.72 -0.10
CA THR A 181 -13.05 3.56 1.36
C THR A 181 -14.42 3.94 1.92
N VAL A 182 -14.73 3.42 3.10
CA VAL A 182 -16.05 3.61 3.74
C VAL A 182 -15.92 4.60 4.90
N SER A 183 -16.90 5.49 5.03
CA SER A 183 -17.01 6.40 6.16
C SER A 183 -17.10 5.63 7.48
N PRO A 184 -16.33 5.99 8.53
CA PRO A 184 -16.43 5.35 9.85
C PRO A 184 -17.83 5.41 10.47
N ILE A 185 -18.65 6.40 10.11
CA ILE A 185 -20.04 6.46 10.55
C ILE A 185 -20.99 5.57 9.72
N GLY A 186 -20.48 4.89 8.68
CA GLY A 186 -21.18 3.84 7.94
C GLY A 186 -22.27 4.34 6.99
N ASP A 187 -22.15 5.55 6.44
CA ASP A 187 -23.19 6.16 5.59
C ASP A 187 -22.75 6.39 4.14
N LYS A 188 -21.45 6.44 3.85
CA LYS A 188 -20.90 6.81 2.54
C LYS A 188 -19.67 6.00 2.17
N ILE A 189 -19.44 5.94 0.87
CA ILE A 189 -18.20 5.47 0.24
C ILE A 189 -17.59 6.68 -0.49
N VAL A 190 -16.25 6.85 -0.40
CA VAL A 190 -15.47 7.74 -1.27
C VAL A 190 -14.60 6.88 -2.18
N PHE A 191 -14.45 7.27 -3.44
CA PHE A 191 -13.66 6.54 -4.42
C PHE A 191 -13.08 7.47 -5.49
N THR A 192 -12.03 7.02 -6.19
CA THR A 192 -11.46 7.71 -7.34
C THR A 192 -12.12 7.22 -8.61
N SER A 193 -12.50 8.15 -9.50
CA SER A 193 -13.18 7.85 -10.77
C SER A 193 -12.71 8.75 -11.91
N MET A 194 -12.66 8.17 -13.12
CA MET A 194 -12.39 8.90 -14.36
C MET A 194 -13.64 9.37 -15.12
N ARG A 195 -14.83 9.22 -14.57
CA ARG A 195 -16.10 9.57 -15.24
C ARG A 195 -16.23 11.03 -15.70
N SER A 196 -15.49 11.96 -15.10
CA SER A 196 -15.40 13.37 -15.53
C SER A 196 -14.32 13.63 -16.59
N GLY A 197 -13.52 12.61 -16.94
CA GLY A 197 -12.39 12.74 -17.86
C GLY A 197 -11.05 13.05 -17.18
N ASP A 198 -11.02 13.16 -15.85
CA ASP A 198 -9.84 13.24 -15.00
C ASP A 198 -10.03 12.33 -13.78
N LEU A 199 -8.96 12.09 -13.03
CA LEU A 199 -8.99 11.29 -11.81
C LEU A 199 -9.43 12.16 -10.63
N GLU A 200 -10.73 12.10 -10.33
CA GLU A 200 -11.36 12.90 -9.30
C GLU A 200 -12.01 12.04 -8.22
N LEU A 201 -12.22 12.64 -7.05
CA LEU A 201 -12.93 11.97 -5.95
C LEU A 201 -14.45 12.10 -6.12
N TYR A 202 -15.12 10.99 -5.86
CA TYR A 202 -16.57 10.89 -5.82
C TYR A 202 -17.01 10.24 -4.50
N THR A 203 -18.19 10.60 -4.02
CA THR A 203 -18.87 9.86 -2.96
C THR A 203 -20.17 9.26 -3.46
N CYS A 204 -20.61 8.17 -2.82
CA CYS A 204 -21.93 7.57 -3.01
C CYS A 204 -22.45 7.00 -1.68
N ASP A 205 -23.71 6.54 -1.65
CA ASP A 205 -24.21 5.73 -0.55
C ASP A 205 -23.65 4.29 -0.61
N LEU A 206 -23.91 3.48 0.43
CA LEU A 206 -23.38 2.11 0.50
C LEU A 206 -23.91 1.17 -0.60
N ASN A 207 -24.92 1.57 -1.35
CA ASN A 207 -25.50 0.82 -2.46
C ASN A 207 -25.02 1.33 -3.84
N GLY A 208 -24.11 2.33 -3.88
CA GLY A 208 -23.61 2.93 -5.11
C GLY A 208 -24.51 4.02 -5.72
N ASN A 209 -25.58 4.41 -5.02
CA ASN A 209 -26.47 5.48 -5.47
C ASN A 209 -26.01 6.85 -4.96
N ASN A 210 -26.69 7.93 -5.44
CA ASN A 210 -26.43 9.30 -5.00
C ASN A 210 -24.99 9.73 -5.21
N VAL A 211 -24.41 9.36 -6.37
CA VAL A 211 -23.03 9.69 -6.73
C VAL A 211 -22.86 11.19 -6.81
N PHE A 212 -21.87 11.72 -6.08
CA PHE A 212 -21.56 13.14 -6.00
C PHE A 212 -20.06 13.36 -6.23
N GLN A 213 -19.71 14.29 -7.12
CA GLN A 213 -18.33 14.67 -7.40
C GLN A 213 -17.81 15.61 -6.29
N VAL A 214 -16.74 15.20 -5.61
CA VAL A 214 -16.13 15.94 -4.49
C VAL A 214 -15.05 16.91 -4.97
N THR A 215 -14.21 16.47 -5.91
CA THR A 215 -13.11 17.28 -6.46
C THR A 215 -13.29 17.53 -7.95
N ASN A 216 -12.70 18.63 -8.45
CA ASN A 216 -12.74 19.01 -9.86
C ASN A 216 -11.53 19.88 -10.22
N GLU A 217 -10.33 19.40 -9.93
CA GLU A 217 -9.06 20.10 -10.14
C GLU A 217 -8.14 19.26 -11.02
N LEU A 218 -7.54 19.85 -12.07
CA LEU A 218 -6.65 19.10 -12.96
C LEU A 218 -5.53 18.42 -12.19
N GLY A 219 -5.49 17.08 -12.26
CA GLY A 219 -4.50 16.25 -11.60
C GLY A 219 -5.10 14.96 -11.06
N TYR A 220 -4.29 14.10 -10.48
CA TYR A 220 -4.73 12.86 -9.91
C TYR A 220 -5.11 13.06 -8.44
N ASP A 221 -6.39 12.93 -8.13
CA ASP A 221 -6.94 12.88 -6.78
C ASP A 221 -7.27 11.44 -6.42
N GLY A 222 -6.71 10.92 -5.33
CA GLY A 222 -6.94 9.52 -4.97
C GLY A 222 -6.45 9.12 -3.59
N GLY A 223 -6.72 7.84 -3.22
CA GLY A 223 -6.37 7.28 -1.92
C GLY A 223 -6.99 8.05 -0.76
N ALA A 224 -8.29 8.29 -0.85
CA ALA A 224 -9.04 9.13 0.05
C ALA A 224 -9.58 8.37 1.26
N PHE A 225 -9.56 9.02 2.45
CA PHE A 225 -10.14 8.51 3.68
C PHE A 225 -10.98 9.58 4.36
N PHE A 226 -12.05 9.16 5.00
CA PHE A 226 -12.88 10.03 5.84
C PHE A 226 -12.23 10.27 7.20
N SER A 227 -12.51 11.42 7.81
CA SER A 227 -12.31 11.66 9.25
C SER A 227 -13.22 10.72 10.07
N ASN A 228 -12.86 10.47 11.33
CA ASN A 228 -13.65 9.58 12.21
C ASN A 228 -15.06 10.10 12.44
N ASP A 229 -15.25 11.45 12.43
CA ASP A 229 -16.57 12.09 12.51
C ASP A 229 -17.35 12.13 11.19
N GLY A 230 -16.75 11.60 10.09
CA GLY A 230 -17.35 11.50 8.75
C GLY A 230 -17.51 12.84 8.01
N LYS A 231 -16.94 13.96 8.50
CA LYS A 231 -17.19 15.28 7.91
C LYS A 231 -16.13 15.77 6.94
N LYS A 232 -14.93 15.20 7.00
CA LYS A 232 -13.78 15.58 6.16
C LYS A 232 -13.28 14.38 5.36
N ILE A 233 -12.58 14.70 4.28
CA ILE A 233 -11.85 13.74 3.44
C ILE A 233 -10.40 14.23 3.35
N ILE A 234 -9.45 13.33 3.62
CA ILE A 234 -8.02 13.50 3.36
C ILE A 234 -7.63 12.64 2.16
N PHE A 235 -6.80 13.13 1.25
CA PHE A 235 -6.39 12.42 0.07
C PHE A 235 -5.03 12.90 -0.45
N ARG A 236 -4.40 12.12 -1.34
CA ARG A 236 -3.23 12.56 -2.09
C ARG A 236 -3.63 13.14 -3.42
N ALA A 237 -2.93 14.18 -3.84
CA ALA A 237 -3.17 14.75 -5.16
C ALA A 237 -1.91 15.24 -5.85
N SER A 238 -1.89 15.13 -7.19
CA SER A 238 -0.97 15.88 -8.02
C SER A 238 -1.65 17.16 -8.52
N ARG A 239 -0.88 18.23 -8.67
CA ARG A 239 -1.38 19.51 -9.21
C ARG A 239 -0.38 20.05 -10.22
N PRO A 240 -0.46 19.68 -11.50
CA PRO A 240 0.43 20.18 -12.55
C PRO A 240 0.23 21.69 -12.76
N LYS A 241 1.26 22.47 -12.51
CA LYS A 241 1.20 23.94 -12.49
C LYS A 241 1.61 24.57 -13.82
N THR A 242 2.70 24.06 -14.44
CA THR A 242 3.21 24.61 -15.70
C THR A 242 2.51 24.01 -16.92
N VAL A 243 2.67 24.65 -18.09
CA VAL A 243 2.12 24.13 -19.35
C VAL A 243 2.73 22.75 -19.67
N GLU A 244 4.01 22.58 -19.41
CA GLU A 244 4.74 21.31 -19.64
C GLU A 244 4.20 20.20 -18.73
N GLN A 245 4.05 20.48 -17.45
CA GLN A 245 3.48 19.51 -16.49
C GLN A 245 2.05 19.12 -16.85
N ARG A 246 1.21 20.08 -17.25
CA ARG A 246 -0.17 19.81 -17.67
C ARG A 246 -0.22 18.98 -18.95
N THR A 247 0.67 19.24 -19.89
CA THR A 247 0.78 18.49 -21.14
C THR A 247 1.23 17.06 -20.85
N GLU A 248 2.27 16.88 -20.01
CA GLU A 248 2.75 15.58 -19.58
C GLU A 248 1.67 14.77 -18.88
N TYR A 249 0.97 15.37 -17.91
CA TYR A 249 -0.11 14.71 -17.17
C TYR A 249 -1.20 14.20 -18.12
N LYS A 250 -1.70 15.07 -19.01
CA LYS A 250 -2.75 14.70 -19.99
C LYS A 250 -2.28 13.63 -20.97
N GLN A 251 -1.02 13.67 -21.39
CA GLN A 251 -0.45 12.65 -22.26
C GLN A 251 -0.40 11.31 -21.53
N LEU A 252 0.16 11.24 -20.32
CA LEU A 252 0.22 10.01 -19.53
C LEU A 252 -1.19 9.45 -19.29
N LEU A 253 -2.14 10.30 -18.90
CA LEU A 253 -3.51 9.89 -18.66
C LEU A 253 -4.16 9.30 -19.92
N SER A 254 -3.90 9.88 -21.10
CA SER A 254 -4.38 9.33 -22.38
C SER A 254 -3.74 7.98 -22.75
N GLU A 255 -2.59 7.67 -22.17
CA GLU A 255 -1.90 6.36 -22.27
C GLU A 255 -2.37 5.38 -21.18
N GLY A 256 -3.33 5.75 -20.32
CA GLY A 256 -3.76 4.97 -19.17
C GLY A 256 -2.72 4.92 -18.05
N LEU A 257 -1.94 5.99 -17.89
CA LEU A 257 -0.84 6.07 -16.93
C LEU A 257 -0.92 7.36 -16.10
N VAL A 258 -0.37 7.30 -14.87
CA VAL A 258 -0.13 8.47 -14.02
C VAL A 258 1.26 8.42 -13.40
N LYS A 259 1.79 9.59 -13.03
CA LYS A 259 3.06 9.73 -12.32
C LYS A 259 2.80 9.98 -10.82
N PRO A 260 3.14 9.05 -9.92
CA PRO A 260 2.82 9.17 -8.49
C PRO A 260 3.92 9.86 -7.67
N THR A 261 4.92 10.46 -8.30
CA THR A 261 6.16 10.92 -7.65
C THR A 261 6.15 12.38 -7.17
N GLU A 262 5.15 13.15 -7.54
CA GLU A 262 4.99 14.56 -7.15
C GLU A 262 3.57 14.76 -6.63
N MET A 263 3.33 14.28 -5.42
CA MET A 263 2.01 14.32 -4.78
C MET A 263 2.09 14.96 -3.40
N GLU A 264 1.11 15.76 -3.09
CA GLU A 264 0.91 16.37 -1.78
C GLU A 264 -0.43 15.92 -1.19
N LEU A 265 -0.60 16.12 0.11
CA LEU A 265 -1.85 15.82 0.79
C LEU A 265 -2.79 17.03 0.72
N TYR A 266 -4.06 16.73 0.53
CA TYR A 266 -5.16 17.69 0.49
C TYR A 266 -6.27 17.25 1.42
N ILE A 267 -6.98 18.21 2.00
CA ILE A 267 -8.12 17.97 2.87
C ILE A 267 -9.30 18.86 2.43
N CYS A 268 -10.52 18.32 2.49
CA CYS A 268 -11.74 19.07 2.23
C CYS A 268 -12.89 18.55 3.11
N ASN A 269 -14.02 19.25 3.09
CA ASN A 269 -15.28 18.72 3.59
C ASN A 269 -15.83 17.65 2.64
N VAL A 270 -16.69 16.76 3.13
CA VAL A 270 -17.32 15.67 2.33
C VAL A 270 -18.10 16.21 1.12
N ASP A 271 -18.56 17.44 1.18
CA ASP A 271 -19.25 18.13 0.08
C ASP A 271 -18.28 18.86 -0.88
N GLY A 272 -16.97 18.64 -0.76
CA GLY A 272 -15.93 19.27 -1.58
C GLY A 272 -15.58 20.71 -1.18
N THR A 273 -16.32 21.33 -0.28
CA THR A 273 -16.01 22.69 0.19
C THR A 273 -14.78 22.69 1.10
N GLY A 274 -14.15 23.86 1.26
CA GLY A 274 -12.99 24.00 2.16
C GLY A 274 -11.75 23.25 1.71
N LEU A 275 -11.60 22.94 0.42
CA LEU A 275 -10.41 22.29 -0.15
C LEU A 275 -9.16 23.11 0.15
N GLN A 276 -8.20 22.48 0.77
CA GLN A 276 -6.89 23.06 1.05
C GLN A 276 -5.76 22.04 0.89
N GLN A 277 -4.60 22.51 0.43
CA GLN A 277 -3.37 21.73 0.44
C GLN A 277 -2.83 21.67 1.87
N LEU A 278 -2.58 20.45 2.38
CA LEU A 278 -2.10 20.21 3.74
C LEU A 278 -0.58 20.17 3.80
N THR A 279 0.08 19.57 2.80
CA THR A 279 1.54 19.43 2.77
C THR A 279 2.17 20.18 1.61
N PHE A 280 3.43 20.63 1.80
CA PHE A 280 4.27 21.32 0.81
C PHE A 280 5.69 20.77 0.88
N LEU A 281 5.79 19.43 0.95
CA LEU A 281 7.03 18.73 1.27
C LEU A 281 7.85 18.38 0.01
N GLY A 282 7.17 18.32 -1.14
CA GLY A 282 7.75 17.74 -2.35
C GLY A 282 7.89 16.23 -2.25
N GLY A 283 8.37 15.60 -3.34
CA GLY A 283 8.45 14.14 -3.42
C GLY A 283 7.08 13.50 -3.53
N ALA A 284 6.94 12.32 -2.96
CA ALA A 284 5.70 11.56 -2.94
C ALA A 284 5.17 11.45 -1.51
N ASN A 285 3.97 11.96 -1.27
CA ASN A 285 3.26 11.88 0.00
C ASN A 285 1.98 11.07 -0.26
N TRP A 286 1.91 9.85 0.30
CA TRP A 286 0.90 8.85 -0.02
C TRP A 286 0.17 8.33 1.22
N ALA A 287 -0.96 7.65 0.96
CA ALA A 287 -1.72 6.89 1.93
C ALA A 287 -1.95 7.66 3.24
N PRO A 288 -2.54 8.86 3.18
CA PRO A 288 -2.89 9.58 4.39
C PRO A 288 -4.02 8.87 5.13
N PHE A 289 -3.98 8.86 6.45
CA PHE A 289 -5.05 8.34 7.30
C PHE A 289 -5.24 9.24 8.51
N PHE A 290 -6.49 9.49 8.91
CA PHE A 290 -6.75 10.30 10.09
C PHE A 290 -6.31 9.59 11.37
N HIS A 291 -5.69 10.33 12.26
CA HIS A 291 -5.48 9.91 13.63
C HIS A 291 -6.82 9.81 14.36
N PRO A 292 -6.98 8.92 15.36
CA PRO A 292 -8.25 8.77 16.10
C PRO A 292 -8.84 10.06 16.69
N SER A 293 -8.01 11.08 16.92
CA SER A 293 -8.48 12.39 17.40
C SER A 293 -9.09 13.30 16.34
N ASP A 294 -8.98 12.97 15.05
CA ASP A 294 -9.29 13.82 13.89
C ASP A 294 -8.47 15.15 13.82
N GLU A 295 -7.52 15.36 14.72
CA GLU A 295 -6.68 16.57 14.75
C GLU A 295 -5.38 16.40 13.96
N LYS A 296 -5.01 15.17 13.62
CA LYS A 296 -3.76 14.82 12.92
C LYS A 296 -4.00 13.82 11.81
N VAL A 297 -3.03 13.74 10.91
CA VAL A 297 -2.99 12.79 9.80
C VAL A 297 -1.64 12.07 9.84
N ILE A 298 -1.66 10.73 9.77
CA ILE A 298 -0.48 9.90 9.52
C ILE A 298 -0.40 9.59 8.02
N PHE A 299 0.80 9.55 7.44
CA PHE A 299 0.98 9.32 6.02
C PHE A 299 2.38 8.78 5.69
N SER A 300 2.55 8.27 4.48
CA SER A 300 3.83 7.79 3.96
C SER A 300 4.50 8.86 3.12
N SER A 301 5.80 9.10 3.32
CA SER A 301 6.52 10.12 2.55
C SER A 301 7.99 9.77 2.32
N ASN A 302 8.49 10.19 1.15
CA ASN A 302 9.91 10.15 0.81
C ASN A 302 10.55 11.55 0.72
N HIS A 303 9.92 12.60 1.25
CA HIS A 303 10.39 13.98 1.12
C HIS A 303 11.82 14.20 1.65
N ASN A 304 12.26 13.39 2.61
CA ASN A 304 13.63 13.42 3.13
C ASN A 304 14.64 12.69 2.23
N SER A 305 14.17 12.02 1.16
CA SER A 305 15.02 11.22 0.29
C SER A 305 15.40 11.96 -1.00
N LYS A 306 16.68 11.90 -1.37
CA LYS A 306 17.16 12.44 -2.66
C LYS A 306 16.98 11.48 -3.84
N LYS A 307 16.63 10.20 -3.59
CA LYS A 307 16.61 9.14 -4.61
C LYS A 307 15.28 8.38 -4.69
N GLY A 308 14.20 8.92 -4.10
CA GLY A 308 12.91 8.25 -4.07
C GLY A 308 12.70 7.25 -2.91
N PHE A 309 13.75 6.80 -2.27
CA PHE A 309 13.76 5.96 -1.06
C PHE A 309 14.74 6.50 -0.03
N PRO A 310 14.52 6.32 1.32
CA PRO A 310 13.41 5.58 1.89
C PRO A 310 12.08 6.33 1.87
N PHE A 311 10.98 5.57 2.00
CA PHE A 311 9.70 6.07 2.49
C PHE A 311 9.61 5.76 3.98
N ASN A 312 9.09 6.71 4.76
CA ASN A 312 8.80 6.53 6.17
C ASN A 312 7.41 7.09 6.49
N LEU A 313 6.87 6.72 7.63
CA LEU A 313 5.64 7.28 8.16
C LEU A 313 5.93 8.61 8.84
N PHE A 314 5.05 9.58 8.58
CA PHE A 314 5.05 10.91 9.19
C PHE A 314 3.67 11.22 9.72
N MET A 315 3.59 12.14 10.67
CA MET A 315 2.35 12.66 11.20
C MET A 315 2.39 14.18 11.15
N ILE A 316 1.25 14.81 10.83
CA ILE A 316 1.10 16.26 10.72
C ILE A 316 -0.28 16.66 11.26
N ASP A 317 -0.39 17.83 11.87
CA ASP A 317 -1.69 18.37 12.28
C ASP A 317 -2.54 18.75 11.05
N ILE A 318 -3.86 18.70 11.15
CA ILE A 318 -4.77 19.03 10.02
C ILE A 318 -4.70 20.49 9.57
N ASN A 319 -4.00 21.35 10.32
CA ASN A 319 -3.68 22.73 9.91
C ASN A 319 -2.34 22.85 9.15
N GLY A 320 -1.60 21.73 8.96
CA GLY A 320 -0.31 21.68 8.27
C GLY A 320 0.90 21.99 9.17
N GLU A 321 0.72 22.08 10.48
CA GLU A 321 1.80 22.31 11.45
C GLU A 321 2.28 21.01 12.10
N ASN A 322 3.36 21.08 12.89
CA ASN A 322 3.89 20.00 13.72
C ASN A 322 4.19 18.70 12.99
N LEU A 323 4.82 18.80 11.81
CA LEU A 323 5.29 17.61 11.06
C LEU A 323 6.30 16.82 11.89
N GLU A 324 6.04 15.53 12.11
CA GLU A 324 6.88 14.62 12.87
C GLU A 324 7.11 13.30 12.13
N GLN A 325 8.34 12.78 12.16
CA GLN A 325 8.67 11.45 11.63
C GLN A 325 8.34 10.36 12.66
N ILE A 326 7.63 9.32 12.23
CA ILE A 326 7.13 8.22 13.07
C ILE A 326 8.00 6.99 12.94
N THR A 327 8.38 6.60 11.71
CA THR A 327 9.20 5.42 11.45
C THR A 327 10.53 5.78 10.80
N TYR A 328 11.52 4.85 10.91
CA TYR A 328 12.92 5.13 10.57
C TYR A 328 13.55 3.99 9.77
N ASP A 329 12.77 3.20 9.05
CA ASP A 329 13.31 2.18 8.16
C ASP A 329 14.12 2.80 7.02
N THR A 330 15.08 2.06 6.50
CA THR A 330 15.99 2.54 5.45
C THR A 330 15.47 2.28 4.05
N VAL A 331 14.33 1.62 3.89
CA VAL A 331 13.78 1.23 2.59
C VAL A 331 12.34 1.74 2.40
N PHE A 332 11.35 1.15 3.10
CA PHE A 332 9.96 1.43 2.80
C PHE A 332 9.04 1.11 3.98
N ASP A 333 8.39 2.13 4.51
CA ASP A 333 7.24 2.05 5.41
C ASP A 333 6.08 2.82 4.79
N ALA A 334 4.92 2.20 4.64
CA ALA A 334 3.78 2.80 3.97
C ALA A 334 2.43 2.25 4.45
N PHE A 335 1.34 2.88 3.99
CA PHE A 335 -0.05 2.48 4.23
C PHE A 335 -0.39 2.33 5.71
N PRO A 336 -0.19 3.37 6.52
CA PRO A 336 -0.51 3.33 7.94
C PRO A 336 -2.02 3.46 8.15
N VAL A 337 -2.61 2.56 8.95
CA VAL A 337 -4.04 2.59 9.28
C VAL A 337 -4.23 2.28 10.77
N PHE A 338 -4.84 3.21 11.49
CA PHE A 338 -5.21 3.00 12.89
C PHE A 338 -6.37 2.03 13.04
N SER A 339 -6.37 1.23 14.10
CA SER A 339 -7.57 0.52 14.54
C SER A 339 -8.66 1.52 14.95
N ASN A 340 -9.94 1.09 14.88
CA ASN A 340 -11.06 1.97 15.23
C ASN A 340 -11.02 2.38 16.72
N ASP A 341 -10.48 1.51 17.59
CA ASP A 341 -10.28 1.84 19.00
C ASP A 341 -9.04 2.74 19.26
N GLY A 342 -8.27 3.06 18.22
CA GLY A 342 -7.10 3.94 18.26
C GLY A 342 -5.87 3.36 18.95
N LYS A 343 -5.88 2.08 19.38
CA LYS A 343 -4.79 1.50 20.17
C LYS A 343 -3.74 0.78 19.34
N LYS A 344 -3.99 0.56 18.07
CA LYS A 344 -3.07 -0.16 17.18
C LYS A 344 -2.88 0.60 15.87
N LEU A 345 -1.72 0.38 15.27
CA LEU A 345 -1.38 0.79 13.93
C LEU A 345 -1.00 -0.44 13.12
N VAL A 346 -1.63 -0.66 11.96
CA VAL A 346 -1.14 -1.58 10.93
C VAL A 346 -0.44 -0.77 9.86
N PHE A 347 0.66 -1.29 9.32
CA PHE A 347 1.41 -0.65 8.23
C PHE A 347 2.15 -1.68 7.40
N SER A 348 2.51 -1.32 6.19
CA SER A 348 3.32 -2.14 5.28
C SER A 348 4.77 -1.72 5.36
N SER A 349 5.70 -2.70 5.36
CA SER A 349 7.12 -2.42 5.46
C SER A 349 7.98 -3.46 4.76
N ASN A 350 9.16 -3.01 4.30
CA ASN A 350 10.22 -3.88 3.79
C ASN A 350 11.26 -4.23 4.86
N ARG A 351 11.04 -3.85 6.13
CA ARG A 351 11.89 -4.26 7.25
C ARG A 351 11.83 -5.79 7.44
N ASN A 352 12.87 -6.37 7.99
CA ASN A 352 12.96 -7.82 8.31
C ASN A 352 12.56 -8.76 7.15
N ASN A 353 12.84 -8.39 5.90
CA ASN A 353 12.48 -9.17 4.71
C ASN A 353 13.63 -10.04 4.16
N GLY A 354 14.71 -10.23 4.93
CA GLY A 354 15.88 -11.01 4.53
C GLY A 354 16.65 -10.43 3.34
N GLY A 355 16.46 -9.14 3.03
CA GLY A 355 17.08 -8.43 1.90
C GLY A 355 16.41 -8.70 0.56
N THR A 356 15.21 -9.26 0.56
CA THR A 356 14.33 -9.35 -0.61
C THR A 356 13.73 -7.97 -0.94
N ARG A 357 12.85 -7.92 -1.94
CA ARG A 357 12.02 -6.74 -2.22
C ARG A 357 10.61 -6.86 -1.65
N TYR A 358 10.32 -7.94 -0.94
CA TYR A 358 8.99 -8.22 -0.40
C TYR A 358 8.55 -7.15 0.59
N THR A 359 7.33 -6.72 0.43
CA THR A 359 6.62 -5.85 1.37
C THR A 359 5.74 -6.71 2.26
N ASN A 360 5.78 -6.49 3.57
CA ASN A 360 5.05 -7.27 4.54
C ASN A 360 4.22 -6.37 5.46
N LEU A 361 3.19 -6.97 6.06
CA LEU A 361 2.34 -6.30 7.04
C LEU A 361 2.95 -6.38 8.43
N PHE A 362 2.87 -5.28 9.14
CA PHE A 362 3.27 -5.13 10.53
C PHE A 362 2.13 -4.51 11.32
N ILE A 363 1.99 -4.93 12.57
CA ILE A 363 1.07 -4.35 13.54
C ILE A 363 1.84 -3.92 14.77
N ALA A 364 1.51 -2.76 15.32
CA ALA A 364 2.10 -2.22 16.53
C ALA A 364 1.01 -1.74 17.50
N ASP A 365 1.29 -1.78 18.78
CA ASP A 365 0.53 -1.01 19.77
C ASP A 365 0.92 0.46 19.63
N TRP A 366 -0.07 1.35 19.54
CA TRP A 366 0.12 2.79 19.47
C TRP A 366 0.15 3.40 20.87
N VAL A 367 1.12 4.26 21.15
CA VAL A 367 1.32 4.89 22.46
C VAL A 367 1.45 6.39 22.28
N GLU A 368 0.54 7.16 22.85
CA GLU A 368 0.58 8.64 22.83
C GLU A 368 1.34 9.22 24.01
N ASP A 369 1.19 8.62 25.21
CA ASP A 369 1.87 9.06 26.42
C ASP A 369 3.30 8.53 26.47
N LEU A 370 4.23 9.42 26.18
CA LEU A 370 5.68 9.14 26.20
C LEU A 370 6.33 9.46 27.59
N ASN A 371 5.51 9.56 28.66
CA ASN A 371 5.95 9.82 30.02
C ASN A 371 6.48 8.58 30.72
#